data_f58400114cbd72dde9847f5ed2b2982b
#
_entry.id   f58400114cbd72dde9847f5ed2b2982b
#
_cell.length_a   1.000
_cell.length_b   1.000
_cell.length_c   1.000
_cell.angle_alpha   90.00
_cell.angle_beta   90.00
_cell.angle_gamma   90.00
#
_symmetry.space_group_name_H-M   'P 1'
#
loop_
_entity.id
_entity.type
_entity.pdbx_description
1 polymer ?
#
loop_
_entity_poly.entity_id
_entity_poly.type
_entity_poly.pdbx_seq_one_letter_code
_entity_poly.pdbx_strand_id
1 'polypeptide(L)'
;RKLIPMADLLDSLVMVPLALPGIVLAFGYVVTYTDTFLDPLENPIPLLIIAYGIRRLPFMVRSAAAGLQQTSVSLEEASATFGASRFHTLRKIIMPLVFANLVAGGLLCFAYAMLDVSDSLILAMKDRYYPITKAIYALFLEAGSGEFIASALGMIGMLILTACILGASLILGKKMGELFRSA
;
A
#
# COMPACT_ATOMS: atom_id res chain seq x y z
N ARG A 1 -21.76 8.69 4.59
CA ARG A 1 -20.56 8.94 3.80
C ARG A 1 -19.84 10.25 4.16
N LYS A 2 -20.46 11.39 4.32
CA LYS A 2 -19.88 12.63 4.91
C LYS A 2 -20.52 12.92 6.27
N LEU A 3 -20.54 11.94 7.16
CA LEU A 3 -21.18 12.08 8.49
C LEU A 3 -20.25 12.63 9.57
N ILE A 4 -18.97 12.81 9.25
CA ILE A 4 -17.98 13.31 10.19
C ILE A 4 -17.56 14.71 9.74
N PRO A 5 -17.78 15.76 10.57
CA PRO A 5 -17.44 17.15 10.20
C PRO A 5 -15.95 17.35 9.92
N MET A 6 -15.10 16.40 10.33
CA MET A 6 -13.64 16.42 10.10
C MET A 6 -13.18 15.47 8.96
N ALA A 7 -14.09 14.96 8.13
CA ALA A 7 -13.74 14.01 7.07
C ALA A 7 -12.72 14.58 6.07
N ASP A 8 -12.87 15.85 5.69
CA ASP A 8 -11.97 16.53 4.75
C ASP A 8 -10.58 16.76 5.38
N LEU A 9 -10.51 17.01 6.67
CA LEU A 9 -9.25 17.12 7.41
C LEU A 9 -8.53 15.76 7.50
N LEU A 10 -9.27 14.71 7.81
CA LEU A 10 -8.71 13.35 7.85
C LEU A 10 -8.20 12.91 6.48
N ASP A 11 -8.95 13.20 5.41
CA ASP A 11 -8.53 12.92 4.03
C ASP A 11 -7.23 13.67 3.69
N SER A 12 -7.12 14.94 4.09
CA SER A 12 -5.92 15.73 3.89
C SER A 12 -4.73 15.19 4.71
N LEU A 13 -4.93 14.82 5.96
CA LEU A 13 -3.88 14.23 6.81
C LEU A 13 -3.33 12.92 6.25
N VAL A 14 -4.21 12.08 5.70
CA VAL A 14 -3.80 10.82 5.06
C VAL A 14 -2.90 11.09 3.85
N MET A 15 -3.04 12.23 3.16
CA MET A 15 -2.22 12.57 1.98
C MET A 15 -0.86 13.15 2.34
N VAL A 16 -0.64 13.65 3.57
CA VAL A 16 0.62 14.28 4.01
C VAL A 16 1.87 13.42 3.73
N PRO A 17 1.88 12.10 3.97
CA PRO A 17 3.07 11.29 3.72
C PRO A 17 3.53 11.27 2.25
N LEU A 18 2.64 11.53 1.29
CA LEU A 18 3.02 11.63 -0.12
C LEU A 18 3.71 12.96 -0.47
N ALA A 19 3.42 14.01 0.28
CA ALA A 19 4.01 15.33 0.05
C ALA A 19 5.44 15.44 0.56
N LEU A 20 5.84 14.55 1.47
CA LEU A 20 7.18 14.58 2.07
C LEU A 20 8.17 13.72 1.28
N PRO A 21 9.40 14.21 1.04
CA PRO A 21 10.45 13.39 0.43
C PRO A 21 10.76 12.17 1.31
N GLY A 22 10.75 10.96 0.70
CA GLY A 22 10.93 9.72 1.45
C GLY A 22 12.22 9.65 2.25
N ILE A 23 13.30 10.13 1.65
CA ILE A 23 14.62 10.13 2.31
C ILE A 23 14.61 11.00 3.60
N VAL A 24 13.87 12.11 3.60
CA VAL A 24 13.73 12.98 4.79
C VAL A 24 12.98 12.28 5.90
N LEU A 25 11.89 11.58 5.55
CA LEU A 25 11.14 10.77 6.51
C LEU A 25 11.99 9.63 7.07
N ALA A 26 12.77 8.94 6.21
CA ALA A 26 13.62 7.84 6.63
C ALA A 26 14.70 8.30 7.62
N PHE A 27 15.35 9.45 7.38
CA PHE A 27 16.26 10.06 8.34
C PHE A 27 15.55 10.44 9.65
N GLY A 28 14.35 11.02 9.57
CA GLY A 28 13.53 11.31 10.73
C GLY A 28 13.26 10.06 11.57
N TYR A 29 12.96 8.95 10.93
CA TYR A 29 12.77 7.66 11.63
C TYR A 29 14.04 7.19 12.33
N VAL A 30 15.20 7.25 11.68
CA VAL A 30 16.48 6.89 12.32
C VAL A 30 16.70 7.73 13.57
N VAL A 31 16.64 9.05 13.45
CA VAL A 31 16.90 9.97 14.57
C VAL A 31 15.90 9.75 15.73
N THR A 32 14.62 9.48 15.40
CA THR A 32 13.57 9.35 16.41
C THR A 32 13.58 8.01 17.12
N TYR A 33 13.92 6.91 16.40
CA TYR A 33 13.73 5.55 16.91
C TYR A 33 15.03 4.84 17.28
N THR A 34 16.20 5.44 17.08
CA THR A 34 17.47 4.93 17.62
C THR A 34 17.38 4.81 19.14
N ASP A 35 17.97 3.80 19.70
CA ASP A 35 17.92 3.45 21.13
C ASP A 35 16.51 3.16 21.68
N THR A 36 15.52 2.85 20.82
CA THR A 36 14.18 2.43 21.20
C THR A 36 13.91 0.98 20.78
N PHE A 37 12.73 0.45 21.13
CA PHE A 37 12.31 -0.88 20.70
C PHE A 37 12.11 -1.01 19.18
N LEU A 38 12.08 0.10 18.44
CA LEU A 38 12.00 0.16 16.97
C LEU A 38 13.34 0.59 16.33
N ASP A 39 14.45 0.40 17.03
CA ASP A 39 15.77 0.82 16.54
C ASP A 39 16.11 0.15 15.19
N PRO A 40 16.21 0.95 14.11
CA PRO A 40 16.55 0.42 12.78
C PRO A 40 17.99 -0.09 12.69
N LEU A 41 18.86 0.30 13.60
CA LEU A 41 20.24 -0.18 13.66
C LEU A 41 20.31 -1.62 14.17
N GLU A 42 19.38 -2.04 15.01
CA GLU A 42 19.27 -3.41 15.51
C GLU A 42 18.45 -4.28 14.55
N ASN A 43 17.19 -3.91 14.34
CA ASN A 43 16.26 -4.61 13.46
C ASN A 43 15.36 -3.63 12.70
N PRO A 44 15.64 -3.33 11.43
CA PRO A 44 14.88 -2.35 10.66
C PRO A 44 13.50 -2.87 10.21
N ILE A 45 13.21 -4.17 10.28
CA ILE A 45 12.00 -4.76 9.70
C ILE A 45 10.71 -4.13 10.25
N PRO A 46 10.51 -4.00 11.57
CA PRO A 46 9.28 -3.41 12.10
C PRO A 46 9.07 -1.98 11.62
N LEU A 47 10.14 -1.18 11.63
CA LEU A 47 10.08 0.22 11.21
C LEU A 47 9.88 0.36 9.70
N LEU A 48 10.50 -0.50 8.88
CA LEU A 48 10.26 -0.58 7.43
C LEU A 48 8.79 -0.90 7.11
N ILE A 49 8.19 -1.86 7.81
CA ILE A 49 6.78 -2.21 7.63
C ILE A 49 5.89 -1.00 7.93
N ILE A 50 6.15 -0.29 9.04
CA ILE A 50 5.41 0.90 9.44
C ILE A 50 5.60 2.02 8.41
N ALA A 51 6.84 2.31 8.00
CA ALA A 51 7.16 3.34 7.02
C ALA A 51 6.47 3.08 5.67
N TYR A 52 6.57 1.85 5.17
CA TYR A 52 5.88 1.45 3.94
C TYR A 52 4.35 1.55 4.06
N GLY A 53 3.80 1.12 5.20
CA GLY A 53 2.36 1.23 5.47
C GLY A 53 1.87 2.67 5.46
N ILE A 54 2.54 3.56 6.17
CA ILE A 54 2.19 4.99 6.26
C ILE A 54 2.26 5.65 4.88
N ARG A 55 3.32 5.41 4.13
CA ARG A 55 3.49 6.02 2.80
C ARG A 55 2.53 5.49 1.74
N ARG A 56 2.01 4.27 1.89
CA ARG A 56 1.04 3.67 0.94
C ARG A 56 -0.40 3.78 1.42
N LEU A 57 -0.62 4.27 2.64
CA LEU A 57 -1.95 4.49 3.20
C LEU A 57 -2.86 5.33 2.26
N PRO A 58 -2.38 6.42 1.63
CA PRO A 58 -3.18 7.21 0.69
C PRO A 58 -3.77 6.38 -0.46
N PHE A 59 -2.98 5.49 -1.05
CA PHE A 59 -3.45 4.64 -2.16
C PHE A 59 -4.56 3.69 -1.71
N MET A 60 -4.41 3.11 -0.51
CA MET A 60 -5.42 2.21 0.04
C MET A 60 -6.72 2.94 0.37
N VAL A 61 -6.63 4.13 0.97
CA VAL A 61 -7.80 4.98 1.26
C VAL A 61 -8.52 5.39 -0.02
N ARG A 62 -7.78 5.80 -1.07
CA ARG A 62 -8.38 6.14 -2.37
C ARG A 62 -9.04 4.93 -3.03
N SER A 63 -8.43 3.75 -2.96
CA SER A 63 -9.02 2.53 -3.50
C SER A 63 -10.31 2.14 -2.78
N ALA A 64 -10.32 2.22 -1.45
CA ALA A 64 -11.51 2.01 -0.63
C ALA A 64 -12.62 3.01 -0.96
N ALA A 65 -12.27 4.30 -1.07
CA ALA A 65 -13.22 5.36 -1.42
C ALA A 65 -13.83 5.13 -2.81
N ALA A 66 -13.02 4.77 -3.81
CA ALA A 66 -13.50 4.42 -5.15
C ALA A 66 -14.49 3.23 -5.11
N GLY A 67 -14.18 2.19 -4.32
CA GLY A 67 -15.07 1.06 -4.12
C GLY A 67 -16.42 1.46 -3.49
N LEU A 68 -16.38 2.33 -2.49
CA LEU A 68 -17.58 2.86 -1.84
C LEU A 68 -18.43 3.74 -2.77
N GLN A 69 -17.79 4.54 -3.63
CA GLN A 69 -18.50 5.38 -4.61
C GLN A 69 -19.25 4.56 -5.66
N GLN A 70 -18.75 3.37 -6.00
CA GLN A 70 -19.38 2.43 -6.92
C GLN A 70 -20.55 1.65 -6.27
N THR A 71 -20.71 1.71 -4.94
CA THR A 71 -21.74 1.00 -4.21
C THR A 71 -22.95 1.92 -4.00
N SER A 72 -24.16 1.45 -4.37
CA SER A 72 -25.39 2.22 -4.19
C SER A 72 -25.72 2.47 -2.73
N VAL A 73 -26.10 3.70 -2.40
CA VAL A 73 -26.59 4.08 -1.06
C VAL A 73 -27.87 3.33 -0.69
N SER A 74 -28.70 3.01 -1.69
CA SER A 74 -29.97 2.28 -1.47
C SER A 74 -29.78 0.91 -0.81
N LEU A 75 -28.61 0.26 -0.97
CA LEU A 75 -28.31 -0.99 -0.27
C LEU A 75 -28.13 -0.79 1.24
N GLU A 76 -27.54 0.34 1.63
CA GLU A 76 -27.39 0.70 3.04
C GLU A 76 -28.76 1.04 3.66
N GLU A 77 -29.59 1.80 2.94
CA GLU A 77 -30.95 2.18 3.36
C GLU A 77 -31.87 0.97 3.45
N ALA A 78 -31.85 0.08 2.46
CA ALA A 78 -32.63 -1.16 2.50
C ALA A 78 -32.21 -2.03 3.70
N SER A 79 -30.91 -2.19 3.95
CA SER A 79 -30.41 -2.93 5.11
C SER A 79 -30.89 -2.34 6.43
N ALA A 80 -30.90 -1.01 6.55
CA ALA A 80 -31.42 -0.31 7.73
C ALA A 80 -32.91 -0.51 7.91
N THR A 81 -33.68 -0.50 6.81
CA THR A 81 -35.13 -0.76 6.83
C THR A 81 -35.47 -2.16 7.35
N PHE A 82 -34.64 -3.15 7.05
CA PHE A 82 -34.72 -4.50 7.61
C PHE A 82 -34.18 -4.64 9.04
N GLY A 83 -33.81 -3.53 9.69
CA GLY A 83 -33.36 -3.52 11.09
C GLY A 83 -31.95 -3.98 11.30
N ALA A 84 -31.16 -4.08 10.23
CA ALA A 84 -29.73 -4.47 10.37
C ALA A 84 -28.91 -3.36 11.04
N SER A 85 -28.02 -3.73 11.95
CA SER A 85 -27.09 -2.80 12.56
C SER A 85 -26.05 -2.30 11.53
N ARG A 86 -25.49 -1.10 11.76
CA ARG A 86 -24.44 -0.52 10.88
C ARG A 86 -23.25 -1.44 10.70
N PHE A 87 -22.84 -2.14 11.76
CA PHE A 87 -21.74 -3.10 11.69
C PHE A 87 -22.09 -4.32 10.83
N HIS A 88 -23.32 -4.82 10.93
CA HIS A 88 -23.81 -5.92 10.09
C HIS A 88 -23.83 -5.50 8.60
N THR A 89 -24.37 -4.33 8.29
CA THR A 89 -24.38 -3.76 6.92
C THR A 89 -22.97 -3.63 6.37
N LEU A 90 -22.04 -3.06 7.16
CA LEU A 90 -20.64 -2.91 6.76
C LEU A 90 -20.01 -4.27 6.42
N ARG A 91 -20.15 -5.26 7.31
CA ARG A 91 -19.47 -6.55 7.19
C ARG A 91 -20.08 -7.46 6.12
N LYS A 92 -21.40 -7.47 6.00
CA LYS A 92 -22.13 -8.44 5.16
C LYS A 92 -22.51 -7.89 3.78
N ILE A 93 -22.60 -6.58 3.62
CA ILE A 93 -23.01 -5.96 2.37
C ILE A 93 -21.86 -5.14 1.78
N ILE A 94 -21.35 -4.14 2.51
CA ILE A 94 -20.38 -3.19 1.95
C ILE A 94 -19.03 -3.84 1.72
N MET A 95 -18.48 -4.55 2.73
CA MET A 95 -17.14 -5.17 2.61
C MET A 95 -17.01 -6.13 1.43
N PRO A 96 -17.95 -7.07 1.17
CA PRO A 96 -17.89 -7.91 -0.03
C PRO A 96 -17.93 -7.11 -1.33
N LEU A 97 -18.74 -6.05 -1.38
CA LEU A 97 -18.88 -5.22 -2.58
C LEU A 97 -17.62 -4.41 -2.90
N VAL A 98 -16.91 -3.92 -1.88
CA VAL A 98 -15.66 -3.15 -2.06
C VAL A 98 -14.41 -4.02 -2.06
N PHE A 99 -14.52 -5.30 -1.75
CA PHE A 99 -13.38 -6.21 -1.57
C PHE A 99 -12.45 -6.24 -2.78
N ALA A 100 -12.98 -6.30 -3.99
CA ALA A 100 -12.17 -6.28 -5.21
C ALA A 100 -11.32 -5.00 -5.33
N ASN A 101 -11.88 -3.84 -4.96
CA ASN A 101 -11.15 -2.57 -4.93
C ASN A 101 -10.06 -2.58 -3.85
N LEU A 102 -10.34 -3.17 -2.68
CA LEU A 102 -9.35 -3.29 -1.62
C LEU A 102 -8.19 -4.21 -2.02
N VAL A 103 -8.47 -5.35 -2.66
CA VAL A 103 -7.43 -6.26 -3.17
C VAL A 103 -6.59 -5.59 -4.24
N ALA A 104 -7.22 -4.92 -5.20
CA ALA A 104 -6.50 -4.19 -6.24
C ALA A 104 -5.66 -3.05 -5.66
N GLY A 105 -6.19 -2.29 -4.69
CA GLY A 105 -5.45 -1.27 -3.95
C GLY A 105 -4.27 -1.85 -3.19
N GLY A 106 -4.46 -3.01 -2.55
CA GLY A 106 -3.40 -3.73 -1.85
C GLY A 106 -2.28 -4.20 -2.78
N LEU A 107 -2.61 -4.71 -3.96
CA LEU A 107 -1.61 -5.08 -4.98
C LEU A 107 -0.82 -3.88 -5.48
N LEU A 108 -1.48 -2.74 -5.68
CA LEU A 108 -0.80 -1.48 -6.02
C LEU A 108 0.11 -0.99 -4.88
N CYS A 109 -0.37 -1.03 -3.63
CA CYS A 109 0.45 -0.68 -2.47
C CYS A 109 1.69 -1.57 -2.37
N PHE A 110 1.55 -2.88 -2.61
CA PHE A 110 2.66 -3.82 -2.65
C PHE A 110 3.65 -3.49 -3.77
N ALA A 111 3.16 -3.22 -5.00
CA ALA A 111 3.99 -2.84 -6.12
C ALA A 111 4.81 -1.57 -5.82
N TYR A 112 4.18 -0.54 -5.28
CA TYR A 112 4.88 0.69 -4.87
C TYR A 112 5.84 0.47 -3.69
N ALA A 113 5.53 -0.45 -2.77
CA ALA A 113 6.44 -0.79 -1.68
C ALA A 113 7.69 -1.52 -2.21
N MET A 114 7.52 -2.43 -3.18
CA MET A 114 8.64 -3.09 -3.85
C MET A 114 9.57 -2.11 -4.58
N LEU A 115 9.06 -1.01 -5.10
CA LEU A 115 9.82 0.02 -5.80
C LEU A 115 10.46 1.05 -4.84
N ASP A 116 10.21 0.94 -3.53
CA ASP A 116 10.75 1.90 -2.59
C ASP A 116 12.27 1.77 -2.45
N VAL A 117 12.93 2.88 -2.70
CA VAL A 117 14.38 3.01 -2.56
C VAL A 117 14.72 3.87 -1.33
N SER A 118 13.94 4.91 -1.09
CA SER A 118 14.26 5.93 -0.09
C SER A 118 14.31 5.39 1.33
N ASP A 119 13.25 4.71 1.76
CA ASP A 119 13.17 4.16 3.12
C ASP A 119 14.14 2.99 3.28
N SER A 120 14.25 2.13 2.24
CA SER A 120 15.12 0.97 2.26
C SER A 120 16.61 1.35 2.31
N LEU A 121 17.04 2.39 1.59
CA LEU A 121 18.43 2.85 1.61
C LEU A 121 18.88 3.29 2.99
N ILE A 122 18.03 3.99 3.70
CA ILE A 122 18.38 4.60 4.99
C ILE A 122 18.16 3.63 6.16
N LEU A 123 16.99 2.96 6.19
CA LEU A 123 16.60 2.11 7.34
C LEU A 123 17.28 0.75 7.33
N ALA A 124 17.42 0.09 6.18
CA ALA A 124 18.01 -1.25 6.09
C ALA A 124 19.54 -1.17 5.99
N MET A 125 20.24 -0.97 7.09
CA MET A 125 21.70 -0.81 7.09
C MET A 125 22.49 -2.12 7.02
N LYS A 126 21.91 -3.24 7.45
CA LYS A 126 22.56 -4.57 7.45
C LYS A 126 22.10 -5.40 6.27
N ASP A 127 23.02 -6.07 5.56
CA ASP A 127 22.79 -6.82 4.31
C ASP A 127 21.66 -7.85 4.43
N ARG A 128 21.56 -8.54 5.57
CA ARG A 128 20.52 -9.54 5.85
C ARG A 128 19.09 -9.00 5.83
N TYR A 129 18.94 -7.68 5.85
CA TYR A 129 17.64 -7.01 5.89
C TYR A 129 17.35 -6.20 4.63
N TYR A 130 18.16 -6.31 3.59
CA TYR A 130 17.98 -5.52 2.39
C TYR A 130 16.70 -5.90 1.66
N PRO A 131 15.76 -4.96 1.48
CA PRO A 131 14.70 -5.10 0.49
C PRO A 131 15.30 -5.21 -0.92
N ILE A 132 14.51 -5.76 -1.87
CA ILE A 132 14.97 -6.06 -3.21
C ILE A 132 15.65 -4.88 -3.91
N THR A 133 15.10 -3.67 -3.81
CA THR A 133 15.65 -2.45 -4.43
C THR A 133 16.99 -2.07 -3.84
N LYS A 134 17.17 -2.16 -2.51
CA LYS A 134 18.45 -1.91 -1.88
C LYS A 134 19.46 -3.01 -2.18
N ALA A 135 19.03 -4.26 -2.25
CA ALA A 135 19.90 -5.38 -2.64
C ALA A 135 20.43 -5.18 -4.07
N ILE A 136 19.57 -4.80 -5.02
CA ILE A 136 19.98 -4.47 -6.39
C ILE A 136 21.01 -3.34 -6.39
N TYR A 137 20.74 -2.26 -5.65
CA TYR A 137 21.64 -1.11 -5.56
C TYR A 137 22.99 -1.50 -4.96
N ALA A 138 23.02 -2.25 -3.86
CA ALA A 138 24.27 -2.68 -3.21
C ALA A 138 25.08 -3.60 -4.11
N LEU A 139 24.44 -4.59 -4.72
CA LEU A 139 25.08 -5.52 -5.66
C LEU A 139 25.65 -4.80 -6.90
N PHE A 140 24.93 -3.79 -7.40
CA PHE A 140 25.40 -3.02 -8.56
C PHE A 140 26.69 -2.23 -8.27
N LEU A 141 26.89 -1.82 -7.00
CA LEU A 141 28.11 -1.12 -6.56
C LEU A 141 29.25 -2.08 -6.20
N GLU A 142 28.98 -3.39 -6.12
CA GLU A 142 29.96 -4.40 -5.78
C GLU A 142 30.86 -4.70 -6.99
N ALA A 143 32.18 -4.70 -6.78
CA ALA A 143 33.15 -5.00 -7.84
C ALA A 143 33.06 -6.49 -8.24
N GLY A 144 33.17 -6.77 -9.55
CA GLY A 144 33.18 -8.13 -10.08
C GLY A 144 31.87 -8.56 -10.70
N SER A 145 31.24 -9.63 -10.19
CA SER A 145 30.00 -10.20 -10.76
C SER A 145 28.72 -9.59 -10.22
N GLY A 146 28.79 -8.58 -9.34
CA GLY A 146 27.64 -7.98 -8.67
C GLY A 146 26.60 -7.41 -9.64
N GLU A 147 27.03 -6.79 -10.73
CA GLU A 147 26.14 -6.22 -11.75
C GLU A 147 25.26 -7.28 -12.45
N PHE A 148 25.77 -8.49 -12.68
CA PHE A 148 25.00 -9.57 -13.29
C PHE A 148 23.94 -10.09 -12.33
N ILE A 149 24.27 -10.23 -11.04
CA ILE A 149 23.34 -10.66 -10.01
C ILE A 149 22.29 -9.57 -9.77
N ALA A 150 22.69 -8.30 -9.73
CA ALA A 150 21.77 -7.16 -9.63
C ALA A 150 20.77 -7.14 -10.80
N SER A 151 21.25 -7.38 -12.02
CA SER A 151 20.40 -7.43 -13.22
C SER A 151 19.40 -8.59 -13.17
N ALA A 152 19.84 -9.78 -12.76
CA ALA A 152 18.96 -10.94 -12.59
C ALA A 152 17.87 -10.68 -11.52
N LEU A 153 18.27 -10.08 -10.37
CA LEU A 153 17.34 -9.71 -9.31
C LEU A 153 16.36 -8.62 -9.77
N GLY A 154 16.82 -7.68 -10.58
CA GLY A 154 15.99 -6.66 -11.22
C GLY A 154 14.94 -7.26 -12.16
N MET A 155 15.31 -8.26 -12.97
CA MET A 155 14.37 -9.00 -13.82
C MET A 155 13.28 -9.71 -13.00
N ILE A 156 13.65 -10.37 -11.91
CA ILE A 156 12.71 -11.01 -11.00
C ILE A 156 11.75 -9.95 -10.41
N GLY A 157 12.30 -8.83 -9.96
CA GLY A 157 11.50 -7.70 -9.46
C GLY A 157 10.49 -7.18 -10.49
N MET A 158 10.92 -6.99 -11.76
CA MET A 158 10.04 -6.57 -12.84
C MET A 158 8.93 -7.60 -13.14
N LEU A 159 9.22 -8.90 -13.10
CA LEU A 159 8.21 -9.95 -13.28
C LEU A 159 7.14 -9.91 -12.18
N ILE A 160 7.57 -9.78 -10.92
CA ILE A 160 6.65 -9.68 -9.77
C ILE A 160 5.77 -8.42 -9.90
N LEU A 161 6.38 -7.26 -10.22
CA LEU A 161 5.64 -6.01 -10.43
C LEU A 161 4.62 -6.12 -11.56
N THR A 162 5.03 -6.68 -12.69
CA THR A 162 4.14 -6.90 -13.83
C THR A 162 2.96 -7.79 -13.44
N ALA A 163 3.22 -8.88 -12.73
CA ALA A 163 2.17 -9.77 -12.24
C ALA A 163 1.20 -9.06 -11.28
N CYS A 164 1.71 -8.20 -10.37
CA CYS A 164 0.88 -7.41 -9.45
C CYS A 164 -0.01 -6.40 -10.19
N ILE A 165 0.56 -5.66 -11.15
CA ILE A 165 -0.19 -4.64 -11.92
C ILE A 165 -1.25 -5.30 -12.80
N LEU A 166 -0.89 -6.38 -13.50
CA LEU A 166 -1.84 -7.15 -14.32
C LEU A 166 -2.95 -7.76 -13.44
N GLY A 167 -2.58 -8.33 -12.28
CA GLY A 167 -3.54 -8.87 -11.32
C GLY A 167 -4.53 -7.80 -10.85
N ALA A 168 -4.06 -6.63 -10.46
CA ALA A 168 -4.91 -5.51 -10.06
C ALA A 168 -5.84 -5.07 -11.20
N SER A 169 -5.31 -4.95 -12.43
CA SER A 169 -6.09 -4.58 -13.62
C SER A 169 -7.17 -5.59 -13.95
N LEU A 170 -6.87 -6.89 -13.89
CA LEU A 170 -7.83 -7.96 -14.16
C LEU A 170 -8.96 -8.01 -13.11
N ILE A 171 -8.63 -7.81 -11.84
CA ILE A 171 -9.61 -7.78 -10.75
C ILE A 171 -10.58 -6.61 -10.94
N LEU A 172 -10.06 -5.42 -11.21
CA LEU A 172 -10.88 -4.23 -11.45
C LEU A 172 -11.69 -4.35 -12.75
N GLY A 173 -11.08 -4.86 -13.81
CA GLY A 173 -11.73 -5.02 -15.12
C GLY A 173 -12.90 -6.00 -15.09
N LYS A 174 -12.78 -7.13 -14.40
CA LYS A 174 -13.88 -8.09 -14.22
C LYS A 174 -15.06 -7.45 -13.51
N LYS A 175 -14.82 -6.71 -12.44
CA LYS A 175 -15.88 -6.03 -11.68
C LYS A 175 -16.60 -4.96 -12.51
N MET A 176 -15.88 -4.21 -13.34
CA MET A 176 -16.48 -3.26 -14.29
C MET A 176 -17.38 -3.98 -15.31
N GLY A 177 -16.90 -5.09 -15.88
CA GLY A 177 -17.66 -5.89 -16.83
C GLY A 177 -18.97 -6.48 -16.27
N GLU A 178 -18.97 -6.87 -14.99
CA GLU A 178 -20.18 -7.36 -14.30
C GLU A 178 -21.22 -6.24 -14.13
N LEU A 179 -20.79 -5.02 -13.79
CA LEU A 179 -21.68 -3.87 -13.65
C LEU A 179 -22.38 -3.50 -14.96
N PHE A 180 -21.67 -3.58 -16.10
CA PHE A 180 -22.27 -3.33 -17.42
C PHE A 180 -23.18 -4.45 -17.92
N ARG A 181 -23.08 -5.64 -17.36
CA ARG A 181 -23.87 -6.80 -17.74
C ARG A 181 -25.19 -6.90 -16.95
N SER A 182 -25.26 -6.22 -15.81
CA SER A 182 -26.43 -6.18 -14.91
C SER A 182 -27.31 -4.92 -15.09
N ALA A 183 -26.91 -4.00 -15.97
CA ALA A 183 -27.67 -2.83 -16.38
C ALA A 183 -28.37 -3.07 -17.74
#